data_6a8217be6286f74d066d5b7997010809
#
_entry.id   6a8217be6286f74d066d5b7997010809
#
_cell.length_a   1.000
_cell.length_b   1.000
_cell.length_c   1.000
_cell.angle_alpha   90.00
_cell.angle_beta   90.00
_cell.angle_gamma   90.00
#
_symmetry.space_group_name_H-M   'P 1'
#
loop_
_entity.id
_entity.type
_entity.pdbx_description
1 polymer ?
#
loop_
_entity_poly.entity_id
_entity_poly.type
_entity_poly.pdbx_seq_one_letter_code
_entity_poly.pdbx_strand_id
1 'polypeptide(L)'
;MVRFFFVLGASLLVLAPAHAQAPAADTVAGKAKAEGTCAACHGANGISVSATIPNLAGQKQGYLASQLQAFKSGARKNPIMNAIAAQVSPADIANVAAFYAGLQGAAKGTDTSSMFLTLAMNKVKLPADYRTKFTLYQTVNYPERPQVRHLYVNDIALKAAKEGKPMPHGAVFVLDAFVPKLDADKKPIKGADGNLVADTHSFTTVMETQPGWGKDIPEILRNADWNYGIYNPDKTPRTGNQAECLACHKPLVQDEYLFSIKPLREFAMKK
;
A
#
# COMPACT_ATOMS: atom_id res chain seq x y z
N MET A 1 -37.50 -21.83 78.92
CA MET A 1 -36.16 -21.32 78.46
C MET A 1 -36.12 -21.44 76.98
N VAL A 2 -36.32 -20.34 76.28
CA VAL A 2 -36.23 -20.27 74.78
C VAL A 2 -34.89 -19.66 74.41
N ARG A 3 -34.00 -20.40 73.72
CA ARG A 3 -32.70 -19.92 73.21
C ARG A 3 -32.92 -19.38 71.81
N PHE A 4 -32.70 -18.05 71.63
CA PHE A 4 -32.62 -17.41 70.36
C PHE A 4 -31.16 -17.61 69.78
N PHE A 5 -31.07 -18.26 68.63
CA PHE A 5 -29.82 -18.26 67.83
C PHE A 5 -29.84 -17.06 66.90
N PHE A 6 -28.87 -16.14 67.07
CA PHE A 6 -28.59 -15.10 66.14
C PHE A 6 -27.68 -15.68 65.04
N VAL A 7 -28.12 -15.73 63.79
CA VAL A 7 -27.30 -16.04 62.62
C VAL A 7 -26.76 -14.72 62.05
N LEU A 8 -25.47 -14.48 62.23
CA LEU A 8 -24.78 -13.37 61.54
C LEU A 8 -24.59 -13.77 60.07
N GLY A 9 -25.34 -13.13 59.18
CA GLY A 9 -25.12 -13.22 57.74
C GLY A 9 -23.92 -12.37 57.31
N ALA A 10 -22.82 -12.99 56.96
CA ALA A 10 -21.69 -12.30 56.35
C ALA A 10 -22.00 -12.02 54.87
N SER A 11 -22.31 -10.77 54.54
CA SER A 11 -22.46 -10.32 53.14
C SER A 11 -21.08 -10.20 52.49
N LEU A 12 -20.73 -11.13 51.62
CA LEU A 12 -19.56 -10.97 50.73
C LEU A 12 -19.88 -9.91 49.68
N LEU A 13 -19.24 -8.74 49.79
CA LEU A 13 -19.16 -7.77 48.68
C LEU A 13 -18.29 -8.36 47.58
N VAL A 14 -18.91 -8.80 46.48
CA VAL A 14 -18.18 -9.14 45.25
C VAL A 14 -17.85 -7.84 44.57
N LEU A 15 -16.59 -7.41 44.69
CA LEU A 15 -16.05 -6.34 43.84
C LEU A 15 -15.96 -6.86 42.40
N ALA A 16 -16.87 -6.43 41.53
CA ALA A 16 -16.73 -6.62 40.10
C ALA A 16 -15.52 -5.86 39.58
N PRO A 17 -14.65 -6.47 38.74
CA PRO A 17 -13.54 -5.76 38.15
C PRO A 17 -14.09 -4.63 37.29
N ALA A 18 -13.68 -3.40 37.57
CA ALA A 18 -13.94 -2.25 36.72
C ALA A 18 -13.22 -2.50 35.36
N HIS A 19 -13.99 -2.86 34.34
CA HIS A 19 -13.48 -2.89 32.98
C HIS A 19 -13.18 -1.43 32.59
N ALA A 20 -11.91 -1.08 32.53
CA ALA A 20 -11.46 0.19 31.97
C ALA A 20 -11.97 0.26 30.52
N GLN A 21 -12.99 1.06 30.28
CA GLN A 21 -13.49 1.34 28.94
C GLN A 21 -12.35 1.99 28.15
N ALA A 22 -12.01 1.41 27.01
CA ALA A 22 -11.07 2.04 26.09
C ALA A 22 -11.57 3.47 25.77
N PRO A 23 -10.67 4.47 25.70
CA PRO A 23 -11.08 5.84 25.39
C PRO A 23 -11.87 5.87 24.09
N ALA A 24 -12.92 6.70 24.04
CA ALA A 24 -13.72 6.87 22.84
C ALA A 24 -12.83 7.31 21.69
N ALA A 25 -13.06 6.73 20.50
CA ALA A 25 -12.26 7.08 19.32
C ALA A 25 -12.48 8.55 18.93
N ASP A 26 -11.37 9.26 18.67
CA ASP A 26 -11.37 10.65 18.20
C ASP A 26 -11.53 10.68 16.66
N THR A 27 -12.73 11.05 16.20
CA THR A 27 -13.02 11.13 14.76
C THR A 27 -12.36 12.30 14.06
N VAL A 28 -11.99 13.37 14.78
CA VAL A 28 -11.25 14.52 14.22
C VAL A 28 -9.79 14.12 13.93
N ALA A 29 -9.13 13.50 14.91
CA ALA A 29 -7.81 12.92 14.71
C ALA A 29 -7.84 11.80 13.64
N GLY A 30 -8.91 11.00 13.63
CA GLY A 30 -9.17 9.98 12.62
C GLY A 30 -9.26 10.55 11.21
N LYS A 31 -9.97 11.67 11.03
CA LYS A 31 -10.06 12.38 9.75
C LYS A 31 -8.69 12.86 9.28
N ALA A 32 -7.95 13.57 10.13
CA ALA A 32 -6.62 14.09 9.79
C ALA A 32 -5.66 12.97 9.36
N LYS A 33 -5.66 11.84 10.09
CA LYS A 33 -4.86 10.67 9.74
C LYS A 33 -5.32 10.02 8.44
N ALA A 34 -6.64 9.90 8.24
CA ALA A 34 -7.22 9.34 7.03
C ALA A 34 -6.85 10.17 5.79
N GLU A 35 -6.95 11.50 5.86
CA GLU A 35 -6.58 12.41 4.77
C GLU A 35 -5.10 12.32 4.40
N GLY A 36 -4.22 12.25 5.39
CA GLY A 36 -2.77 12.17 5.17
C GLY A 36 -2.26 10.80 4.72
N THR A 37 -2.99 9.70 5.01
CA THR A 37 -2.45 8.34 4.84
C THR A 37 -3.34 7.42 3.98
N CYS A 38 -4.67 7.55 4.07
CA CYS A 38 -5.60 6.57 3.49
C CYS A 38 -6.31 7.11 2.25
N ALA A 39 -6.59 8.42 2.23
CA ALA A 39 -7.45 9.06 1.25
C ALA A 39 -6.93 8.94 -0.19
N ALA A 40 -5.62 8.90 -0.39
CA ALA A 40 -5.01 8.78 -1.71
C ALA A 40 -5.49 7.52 -2.47
N CYS A 41 -5.72 6.42 -1.75
CA CYS A 41 -6.17 5.16 -2.33
C CYS A 41 -7.66 4.91 -2.10
N HIS A 42 -8.14 5.16 -0.89
CA HIS A 42 -9.51 4.87 -0.49
C HIS A 42 -10.48 6.03 -0.69
N GLY A 43 -10.01 7.17 -1.21
CA GLY A 43 -10.78 8.40 -1.40
C GLY A 43 -10.92 9.24 -0.13
N ALA A 44 -10.96 10.57 -0.26
CA ALA A 44 -11.07 11.50 0.88
C ALA A 44 -12.38 11.31 1.66
N ASN A 45 -13.43 10.85 0.97
CA ASN A 45 -14.73 10.51 1.53
C ASN A 45 -14.89 8.99 1.79
N GLY A 46 -13.80 8.21 1.72
CA GLY A 46 -13.82 6.76 1.91
C GLY A 46 -14.42 5.98 0.73
N ILE A 47 -14.66 6.64 -0.40
CA ILE A 47 -15.07 6.00 -1.66
C ILE A 47 -13.81 5.87 -2.54
N SER A 48 -13.43 4.64 -2.85
CA SER A 48 -12.20 4.33 -3.56
C SER A 48 -12.18 4.91 -4.97
N VAL A 49 -10.99 5.29 -5.41
CA VAL A 49 -10.72 5.75 -6.78
C VAL A 49 -10.44 4.60 -7.77
N SER A 50 -10.41 3.37 -7.29
CA SER A 50 -10.08 2.19 -8.10
C SER A 50 -11.03 1.02 -7.78
N ALA A 51 -11.46 0.29 -8.80
CA ALA A 51 -12.28 -0.91 -8.64
C ALA A 51 -11.58 -2.04 -7.84
N THR A 52 -10.25 -1.99 -7.72
CA THR A 52 -9.44 -3.00 -7.01
C THR A 52 -9.13 -2.59 -5.56
N ILE A 53 -9.44 -1.35 -5.17
CA ILE A 53 -9.23 -0.84 -3.82
C ILE A 53 -10.60 -0.69 -3.15
N PRO A 54 -10.82 -1.26 -1.95
CA PRO A 54 -12.15 -1.26 -1.34
C PRO A 54 -12.56 0.13 -0.84
N ASN A 55 -13.85 0.43 -0.92
CA ASN A 55 -14.46 1.54 -0.19
C ASN A 55 -14.38 1.27 1.32
N LEU A 56 -14.13 2.32 2.10
CA LEU A 56 -14.10 2.27 3.57
C LEU A 56 -15.30 2.97 4.20
N ALA A 57 -15.89 3.93 3.50
CA ALA A 57 -17.04 4.70 3.98
C ALA A 57 -18.23 3.79 4.33
N GLY A 58 -18.81 4.02 5.51
CA GLY A 58 -19.95 3.26 5.99
C GLY A 58 -19.67 1.82 6.41
N GLN A 59 -18.39 1.40 6.38
CA GLN A 59 -18.00 0.07 6.83
C GLN A 59 -18.00 0.02 8.37
N LYS A 60 -18.32 -1.14 8.95
CA LYS A 60 -18.38 -1.32 10.40
C LYS A 60 -17.03 -0.99 11.06
N GLN A 61 -17.03 -0.11 12.06
CA GLN A 61 -15.82 0.34 12.78
C GLN A 61 -14.96 -0.83 13.27
N GLY A 62 -15.57 -1.82 13.95
CA GLY A 62 -14.84 -2.98 14.46
C GLY A 62 -14.19 -3.81 13.34
N TYR A 63 -14.82 -3.89 12.16
CA TYR A 63 -14.24 -4.56 11.01
C TYR A 63 -13.03 -3.78 10.46
N LEU A 64 -13.15 -2.46 10.27
CA LEU A 64 -12.04 -1.63 9.81
C LEU A 64 -10.85 -1.72 10.75
N ALA A 65 -11.08 -1.61 12.06
CA ALA A 65 -10.01 -1.70 13.06
C ALA A 65 -9.33 -3.08 13.04
N SER A 66 -10.11 -4.17 12.99
CA SER A 66 -9.56 -5.53 12.94
C SER A 66 -8.75 -5.79 11.66
N GLN A 67 -9.18 -5.25 10.50
CA GLN A 67 -8.45 -5.39 9.25
C GLN A 67 -7.14 -4.61 9.24
N LEU A 68 -7.12 -3.38 9.75
CA LEU A 68 -5.88 -2.61 9.92
C LEU A 68 -4.90 -3.31 10.87
N GLN A 69 -5.41 -3.86 11.98
CA GLN A 69 -4.60 -4.64 12.91
C GLN A 69 -4.02 -5.90 12.25
N ALA A 70 -4.83 -6.60 11.45
CA ALA A 70 -4.39 -7.81 10.73
C ALA A 70 -3.32 -7.49 9.68
N PHE A 71 -3.41 -6.36 8.99
CA PHE A 71 -2.35 -5.88 8.10
C PHE A 71 -1.09 -5.48 8.89
N LYS A 72 -1.25 -4.77 10.01
CA LYS A 72 -0.14 -4.33 10.86
C LYS A 72 0.64 -5.51 11.44
N SER A 73 -0.05 -6.54 11.91
CA SER A 73 0.57 -7.76 12.45
C SER A 73 1.09 -8.72 11.37
N GLY A 74 0.74 -8.49 10.11
CA GLY A 74 1.06 -9.40 9.00
C GLY A 74 0.16 -10.64 8.95
N ALA A 75 -0.88 -10.75 9.77
CA ALA A 75 -1.87 -11.83 9.70
C ALA A 75 -2.67 -11.78 8.40
N ARG A 76 -2.93 -10.58 7.87
CA ARG A 76 -3.47 -10.38 6.53
C ARG A 76 -2.35 -9.88 5.61
N LYS A 77 -2.19 -10.54 4.46
CA LYS A 77 -1.11 -10.26 3.51
C LYS A 77 -1.58 -9.35 2.38
N ASN A 78 -1.01 -8.17 2.30
CA ASN A 78 -1.07 -7.27 1.16
C ASN A 78 0.13 -6.32 1.28
N PRO A 79 1.10 -6.36 0.35
CA PRO A 79 2.35 -5.59 0.48
C PRO A 79 2.14 -4.10 0.73
N ILE A 80 1.14 -3.51 0.05
CA ILE A 80 0.81 -2.08 0.18
C ILE A 80 0.23 -1.82 1.56
N MET A 81 -0.84 -2.54 1.93
CA MET A 81 -1.52 -2.31 3.20
C MET A 81 -0.67 -2.71 4.41
N ASN A 82 0.20 -3.71 4.31
CA ASN A 82 1.14 -4.04 5.37
C ASN A 82 2.14 -2.89 5.62
N ALA A 83 2.69 -2.28 4.55
CA ALA A 83 3.60 -1.13 4.67
C ALA A 83 2.90 0.09 5.28
N ILE A 84 1.66 0.37 4.86
CA ILE A 84 0.87 1.48 5.38
C ILE A 84 0.47 1.23 6.83
N ALA A 85 -0.08 0.08 7.16
CA ALA A 85 -0.56 -0.26 8.49
C ALA A 85 0.58 -0.29 9.54
N ALA A 86 1.80 -0.63 9.12
CA ALA A 86 2.99 -0.56 9.99
C ALA A 86 3.22 0.84 10.57
N GLN A 87 2.86 1.89 9.82
CA GLN A 87 3.04 3.30 10.19
C GLN A 87 1.85 3.88 10.98
N VAL A 88 0.77 3.13 11.17
CA VAL A 88 -0.44 3.57 11.90
C VAL A 88 -0.33 3.13 13.35
N SER A 89 -0.46 4.06 14.31
CA SER A 89 -0.46 3.74 15.74
C SER A 89 -1.74 2.98 16.15
N PRO A 90 -1.74 2.25 17.27
CA PRO A 90 -2.96 1.61 17.78
C PRO A 90 -4.11 2.60 18.01
N ALA A 91 -3.82 3.81 18.51
CA ALA A 91 -4.82 4.87 18.69
C ALA A 91 -5.38 5.35 17.35
N ASP A 92 -4.51 5.58 16.35
CA ASP A 92 -4.93 5.98 15.01
C ASP A 92 -5.78 4.91 14.32
N ILE A 93 -5.54 3.61 14.58
CA ILE A 93 -6.38 2.53 14.04
C ILE A 93 -7.83 2.70 14.52
N ALA A 94 -8.05 2.96 15.81
CA ALA A 94 -9.39 3.17 16.35
C ALA A 94 -10.04 4.43 15.79
N ASN A 95 -9.27 5.52 15.70
CA ASN A 95 -9.72 6.83 15.24
C ASN A 95 -10.10 6.82 13.75
N VAL A 96 -9.25 6.26 12.90
CA VAL A 96 -9.50 6.11 11.44
C VAL A 96 -10.68 5.19 11.18
N ALA A 97 -10.79 4.09 11.92
CA ALA A 97 -11.93 3.18 11.81
C ALA A 97 -13.25 3.85 12.18
N ALA A 98 -13.27 4.66 13.25
CA ALA A 98 -14.45 5.43 13.64
C ALA A 98 -14.81 6.50 12.61
N PHE A 99 -13.82 7.22 12.07
CA PHE A 99 -14.02 8.23 11.04
C PHE A 99 -14.71 7.62 9.80
N TYR A 100 -14.12 6.58 9.20
CA TYR A 100 -14.70 5.96 8.00
C TYR A 100 -16.05 5.28 8.26
N ALA A 101 -16.25 4.72 9.43
CA ALA A 101 -17.55 4.13 9.82
C ALA A 101 -18.67 5.16 9.89
N GLY A 102 -18.35 6.42 10.26
CA GLY A 102 -19.30 7.53 10.33
C GLY A 102 -19.63 8.17 8.97
N LEU A 103 -18.88 7.84 7.91
CA LEU A 103 -19.16 8.36 6.57
C LEU A 103 -20.30 7.59 5.90
N GLN A 104 -21.04 8.26 5.00
CA GLN A 104 -22.02 7.57 4.16
C GLN A 104 -21.31 6.64 3.19
N GLY A 105 -21.71 5.38 3.17
CA GLY A 105 -21.22 4.40 2.19
C GLY A 105 -21.63 4.77 0.77
N ALA A 106 -20.91 4.25 -0.21
CA ALA A 106 -21.29 4.41 -1.63
C ALA A 106 -22.69 3.84 -1.85
N ALA A 107 -23.58 4.65 -2.44
CA ALA A 107 -24.87 4.17 -2.89
C ALA A 107 -24.72 3.05 -3.91
N LYS A 108 -25.53 2.00 -3.79
CA LYS A 108 -25.53 0.89 -4.74
C LYS A 108 -25.84 1.43 -6.14
N GLY A 109 -24.86 1.41 -7.06
CA GLY A 109 -25.04 1.90 -8.43
C GLY A 109 -24.52 3.30 -8.72
N THR A 110 -23.87 3.98 -7.78
CA THR A 110 -23.16 5.23 -8.09
C THR A 110 -21.92 4.89 -8.92
N ASP A 111 -22.00 5.09 -10.21
CA ASP A 111 -20.81 5.07 -11.07
C ASP A 111 -19.93 6.28 -10.70
N THR A 112 -18.90 6.02 -9.89
CA THR A 112 -17.94 7.03 -9.45
C THR A 112 -16.83 7.26 -10.48
N SER A 113 -16.87 6.56 -11.61
CA SER A 113 -15.84 6.67 -12.66
C SER A 113 -15.72 8.09 -13.23
N SER A 114 -16.80 8.86 -13.20
CA SER A 114 -16.81 10.26 -13.64
C SER A 114 -16.32 11.28 -12.59
N MET A 115 -16.15 10.87 -11.32
CA MET A 115 -15.65 11.75 -10.25
C MET A 115 -14.12 11.76 -10.15
N PHE A 116 -13.42 10.94 -10.93
CA PHE A 116 -11.98 10.77 -10.80
C PHE A 116 -11.23 11.61 -11.82
N LEU A 117 -10.26 12.35 -11.29
CA LEU A 117 -9.27 13.03 -12.11
C LEU A 117 -8.53 11.99 -12.97
N THR A 118 -8.67 12.09 -14.27
CA THR A 118 -7.91 11.28 -15.22
C THR A 118 -6.61 12.00 -15.54
N LEU A 119 -5.49 11.42 -15.14
CA LEU A 119 -4.16 11.91 -15.46
C LEU A 119 -3.53 11.00 -16.52
N ALA A 120 -3.15 11.60 -17.64
CA ALA A 120 -2.54 10.84 -18.74
C ALA A 120 -1.14 10.31 -18.37
N MET A 121 -0.86 9.06 -18.74
CA MET A 121 0.46 8.43 -18.64
C MET A 121 1.27 8.71 -19.92
N ASN A 122 1.77 9.93 -20.11
CA ASN A 122 2.40 10.35 -21.35
C ASN A 122 3.82 10.92 -21.20
N LYS A 123 4.28 11.13 -19.96
CA LYS A 123 5.61 11.72 -19.71
C LYS A 123 6.72 10.67 -19.67
N VAL A 124 6.47 9.53 -19.02
CA VAL A 124 7.46 8.46 -18.85
C VAL A 124 7.54 7.61 -20.09
N LYS A 125 8.76 7.31 -20.55
CA LYS A 125 9.02 6.41 -21.68
C LYS A 125 9.69 5.13 -21.18
N LEU A 126 9.38 4.00 -21.82
CA LEU A 126 10.08 2.75 -21.54
C LEU A 126 11.51 2.84 -22.11
N PRO A 127 12.57 2.75 -21.29
CA PRO A 127 13.94 2.74 -21.80
C PRO A 127 14.18 1.50 -22.69
N ALA A 128 14.76 1.70 -23.89
CA ALA A 128 14.83 0.65 -24.91
C ALA A 128 15.53 -0.62 -24.41
N ASP A 129 16.68 -0.48 -23.76
CA ASP A 129 17.58 -1.59 -23.41
C ASP A 129 17.73 -1.76 -21.89
N TYR A 130 16.68 -1.43 -21.10
CA TYR A 130 16.79 -1.44 -19.63
C TYR A 130 17.21 -2.80 -19.08
N ARG A 131 16.78 -3.92 -19.68
CA ARG A 131 17.13 -5.27 -19.18
C ARG A 131 18.64 -5.57 -19.26
N THR A 132 19.37 -4.90 -20.14
CA THR A 132 20.82 -5.05 -20.29
C THR A 132 21.63 -3.89 -19.71
N LYS A 133 21.03 -2.70 -19.62
CA LYS A 133 21.69 -1.47 -19.15
C LYS A 133 21.42 -1.13 -17.70
N PHE A 134 20.26 -1.54 -17.17
CA PHE A 134 19.90 -1.28 -15.77
C PHE A 134 20.29 -2.45 -14.89
N THR A 135 20.50 -2.17 -13.62
CA THR A 135 20.82 -3.19 -12.64
C THR A 135 19.53 -3.84 -12.12
N LEU A 136 19.41 -5.17 -12.30
CA LEU A 136 18.42 -5.98 -11.58
C LEU A 136 18.85 -6.04 -10.11
N TYR A 137 18.07 -5.43 -9.22
CA TYR A 137 18.41 -5.36 -7.80
C TYR A 137 17.51 -6.21 -6.91
N GLN A 138 16.33 -6.61 -7.42
CA GLN A 138 15.41 -7.43 -6.64
C GLN A 138 14.51 -8.29 -7.53
N THR A 139 14.28 -9.54 -7.08
CA THR A 139 13.18 -10.38 -7.55
C THR A 139 12.16 -10.54 -6.43
N VAL A 140 10.88 -10.32 -6.72
CA VAL A 140 9.79 -10.40 -5.74
C VAL A 140 8.76 -11.42 -6.18
N ASN A 141 8.47 -12.39 -5.30
CA ASN A 141 7.45 -13.40 -5.53
C ASN A 141 6.13 -12.99 -4.88
N TYR A 142 5.03 -13.20 -5.60
CA TYR A 142 3.66 -13.01 -5.09
C TYR A 142 2.94 -14.36 -5.10
N PRO A 143 3.01 -15.15 -4.01
CA PRO A 143 2.43 -16.50 -3.98
C PRO A 143 0.89 -16.51 -4.07
N GLU A 144 0.22 -15.49 -3.53
CA GLU A 144 -1.25 -15.37 -3.54
C GLU A 144 -1.82 -14.99 -4.92
N ARG A 145 -1.01 -14.37 -5.74
CA ARG A 145 -1.24 -14.13 -7.17
C ARG A 145 -0.01 -14.65 -7.87
N PRO A 146 -0.02 -15.85 -8.47
CA PRO A 146 1.18 -16.42 -9.06
C PRO A 146 1.84 -15.42 -10.02
N GLN A 147 2.75 -14.62 -9.51
CA GLN A 147 3.46 -13.57 -10.22
C GLN A 147 4.87 -13.43 -9.65
N VAL A 148 5.84 -13.29 -10.53
CA VAL A 148 7.20 -12.90 -10.18
C VAL A 148 7.50 -11.56 -10.81
N ARG A 149 8.17 -10.69 -10.07
CA ARG A 149 8.55 -9.36 -10.53
C ARG A 149 10.05 -9.17 -10.47
N HIS A 150 10.61 -8.68 -11.55
CA HIS A 150 11.99 -8.25 -11.65
C HIS A 150 12.05 -6.73 -11.55
N LEU A 151 12.82 -6.21 -10.60
CA LEU A 151 12.96 -4.78 -10.34
C LEU A 151 14.33 -4.31 -10.78
N TYR A 152 14.35 -3.38 -11.72
CA TYR A 152 15.56 -2.80 -12.30
C TYR A 152 15.68 -1.32 -11.93
N VAL A 153 16.89 -0.84 -11.86
CA VAL A 153 17.21 0.56 -11.56
C VAL A 153 18.35 1.04 -12.45
N ASN A 154 18.28 2.32 -12.90
CA ASN A 154 19.39 2.91 -13.65
C ASN A 154 20.56 3.31 -12.73
N ASP A 155 21.71 3.63 -13.32
CA ASP A 155 22.93 3.96 -12.57
C ASP A 155 22.78 5.22 -11.71
N ILE A 156 21.95 6.19 -12.14
CA ILE A 156 21.68 7.41 -11.39
C ILE A 156 21.06 7.07 -10.04
N ALA A 157 20.00 6.28 -10.05
CA ALA A 157 19.30 5.87 -8.82
C ALA A 157 20.14 4.89 -8.00
N LEU A 158 20.87 3.97 -8.63
CA LEU A 158 21.77 3.04 -7.94
C LEU A 158 22.87 3.76 -7.17
N LYS A 159 23.48 4.77 -7.81
CA LYS A 159 24.51 5.62 -7.17
C LYS A 159 23.93 6.37 -5.97
N ALA A 160 22.79 7.00 -6.13
CA ALA A 160 22.13 7.71 -5.01
C ALA A 160 21.80 6.76 -3.84
N ALA A 161 21.30 5.55 -4.15
CA ALA A 161 21.02 4.53 -3.15
C ALA A 161 22.29 4.11 -2.38
N LYS A 162 23.42 3.93 -3.07
CA LYS A 162 24.72 3.58 -2.48
C LYS A 162 25.25 4.68 -1.57
N GLU A 163 25.03 5.94 -1.95
CA GLU A 163 25.46 7.11 -1.17
C GLU A 163 24.47 7.48 -0.04
N GLY A 164 23.35 6.75 0.10
CA GLY A 164 22.30 7.04 1.08
C GLY A 164 21.58 8.38 0.84
N LYS A 165 21.69 8.93 -0.37
CA LYS A 165 21.09 10.20 -0.76
C LYS A 165 19.64 10.03 -1.25
N PRO A 166 18.85 11.11 -1.24
CA PRO A 166 17.54 11.13 -1.91
C PRO A 166 17.68 10.84 -3.41
N MET A 167 16.62 10.24 -3.99
CA MET A 167 16.59 9.95 -5.43
C MET A 167 16.59 11.25 -6.25
N PRO A 168 17.63 11.46 -7.08
CA PRO A 168 17.75 12.68 -7.89
C PRO A 168 16.84 12.59 -9.13
N HIS A 169 16.59 13.71 -9.77
CA HIS A 169 15.99 13.75 -11.10
C HIS A 169 16.79 12.90 -12.08
N GLY A 170 16.10 12.22 -12.99
CA GLY A 170 16.66 11.22 -13.86
C GLY A 170 16.76 9.82 -13.25
N ALA A 171 16.37 9.63 -11.98
CA ALA A 171 16.23 8.30 -11.42
C ALA A 171 15.08 7.56 -12.10
N VAL A 172 15.35 6.33 -12.57
CA VAL A 172 14.41 5.48 -13.31
C VAL A 172 14.37 4.10 -12.67
N PHE A 173 13.15 3.66 -12.37
CA PHE A 173 12.84 2.32 -11.88
C PHE A 173 11.96 1.60 -12.88
N VAL A 174 12.30 0.36 -13.19
CA VAL A 174 11.52 -0.48 -14.09
C VAL A 174 11.15 -1.77 -13.36
N LEU A 175 9.90 -2.17 -13.48
CA LEU A 175 9.39 -3.42 -12.94
C LEU A 175 8.79 -4.24 -14.08
N ASP A 176 9.35 -5.42 -14.32
CA ASP A 176 8.73 -6.43 -15.17
C ASP A 176 7.91 -7.39 -14.32
N ALA A 177 6.69 -7.66 -14.73
CA ALA A 177 5.82 -8.65 -14.14
C ALA A 177 5.67 -9.86 -15.07
N PHE A 178 5.85 -11.06 -14.51
CA PHE A 178 5.74 -12.32 -15.24
C PHE A 178 4.74 -13.26 -14.58
N VAL A 179 4.05 -14.06 -15.38
CA VAL A 179 3.43 -15.29 -14.92
C VAL A 179 4.57 -16.29 -14.65
N PRO A 180 4.58 -16.97 -13.49
CA PRO A 180 5.62 -17.97 -13.22
C PRO A 180 5.42 -19.21 -14.08
N LYS A 181 6.53 -19.91 -14.35
CA LYS A 181 6.52 -21.23 -14.97
C LYS A 181 5.82 -22.22 -14.04
N LEU A 182 4.98 -23.07 -14.63
CA LEU A 182 4.25 -24.11 -13.91
C LEU A 182 4.81 -25.50 -14.23
N ASP A 183 4.75 -26.41 -13.25
CA ASP A 183 5.00 -27.83 -13.46
C ASP A 183 3.78 -28.57 -14.08
N ALA A 184 3.88 -29.87 -14.22
CA ALA A 184 2.79 -30.71 -14.75
C ALA A 184 1.51 -30.65 -13.91
N ASP A 185 1.64 -30.40 -12.59
CA ASP A 185 0.51 -30.26 -11.65
C ASP A 185 -0.02 -28.82 -11.58
N LYS A 186 0.42 -27.94 -12.49
CA LYS A 186 0.07 -26.48 -12.51
C LYS A 186 0.52 -25.72 -11.26
N LYS A 187 1.56 -26.16 -10.58
CA LYS A 187 2.17 -25.46 -9.45
C LYS A 187 3.36 -24.62 -9.93
N PRO A 188 3.57 -23.41 -9.35
CA PRO A 188 4.70 -22.57 -9.71
C PRO A 188 6.04 -23.23 -9.36
N ILE A 189 6.95 -23.26 -10.33
CA ILE A 189 8.32 -23.80 -10.18
C ILE A 189 9.19 -22.74 -9.51
N LYS A 190 10.03 -23.18 -8.56
CA LYS A 190 11.08 -22.36 -7.95
C LYS A 190 12.44 -22.69 -8.55
N GLY A 191 13.25 -21.66 -8.79
CA GLY A 191 14.66 -21.79 -9.15
C GLY A 191 15.55 -22.15 -7.97
N ALA A 192 16.84 -22.34 -8.24
CA ALA A 192 17.84 -22.65 -7.22
C ALA A 192 18.02 -21.52 -6.19
N ASP A 193 17.68 -20.28 -6.54
CA ASP A 193 17.68 -19.11 -5.66
C ASP A 193 16.42 -18.98 -4.78
N GLY A 194 15.50 -19.95 -4.87
CA GLY A 194 14.24 -19.96 -4.15
C GLY A 194 13.15 -19.05 -4.73
N ASN A 195 13.46 -18.27 -5.76
CA ASN A 195 12.48 -17.46 -6.45
C ASN A 195 11.65 -18.27 -7.43
N LEU A 196 10.46 -17.77 -7.76
CA LEU A 196 9.64 -18.32 -8.83
C LEU A 196 10.36 -18.12 -10.17
N VAL A 197 10.32 -19.14 -11.03
CA VAL A 197 10.88 -19.04 -12.38
C VAL A 197 9.95 -18.21 -13.24
N ALA A 198 10.42 -17.08 -13.76
CA ALA A 198 9.67 -16.24 -14.68
C ALA A 198 9.45 -16.96 -16.01
N ASP A 199 8.25 -16.86 -16.56
CA ASP A 199 7.89 -17.44 -17.86
C ASP A 199 7.30 -16.37 -18.78
N THR A 200 6.00 -16.20 -18.78
CA THR A 200 5.32 -15.28 -19.68
C THR A 200 5.31 -13.85 -19.15
N HIS A 201 5.89 -12.92 -19.90
CA HIS A 201 5.86 -11.49 -19.57
C HIS A 201 4.44 -10.94 -19.65
N SER A 202 3.98 -10.28 -18.59
CA SER A 202 2.60 -9.76 -18.46
C SER A 202 2.50 -8.27 -18.74
N PHE A 203 3.40 -7.50 -18.16
CA PHE A 203 3.50 -6.04 -18.33
C PHE A 203 4.80 -5.50 -17.73
N THR A 204 5.14 -4.29 -18.13
CA THR A 204 6.21 -3.49 -17.52
C THR A 204 5.65 -2.21 -16.95
N THR A 205 6.07 -1.82 -15.75
CA THR A 205 5.85 -0.47 -15.22
C THR A 205 7.16 0.30 -15.15
N VAL A 206 7.09 1.58 -15.41
CA VAL A 206 8.23 2.50 -15.29
C VAL A 206 7.84 3.64 -14.38
N MET A 207 8.74 3.99 -13.49
CA MET A 207 8.65 5.14 -12.61
C MET A 207 9.88 6.00 -12.82
N GLU A 208 9.69 7.27 -13.13
CA GLU A 208 10.77 8.21 -13.44
C GLU A 208 10.48 9.56 -12.79
N THR A 209 11.53 10.26 -12.36
CA THR A 209 11.43 11.61 -11.83
C THR A 209 12.24 12.58 -12.66
N GLN A 210 11.62 13.70 -13.07
CA GLN A 210 12.24 14.78 -13.81
C GLN A 210 11.78 16.15 -13.28
N PRO A 211 12.58 17.20 -13.39
CA PRO A 211 12.23 18.51 -12.84
C PRO A 211 10.87 19.02 -13.33
N GLY A 212 10.01 19.38 -12.39
CA GLY A 212 8.73 20.03 -12.68
C GLY A 212 7.62 19.10 -13.19
N TRP A 213 7.85 17.78 -13.26
CA TRP A 213 6.82 16.83 -13.71
C TRP A 213 5.61 16.73 -12.77
N GLY A 214 5.78 17.09 -11.51
CA GLY A 214 4.70 17.12 -10.53
C GLY A 214 3.82 18.38 -10.60
N LYS A 215 4.20 19.43 -11.35
CA LYS A 215 3.49 20.71 -11.32
C LYS A 215 2.02 20.62 -11.73
N ASP A 216 1.72 19.76 -12.72
CA ASP A 216 0.37 19.58 -13.25
C ASP A 216 -0.43 18.52 -12.47
N ILE A 217 0.16 17.93 -11.43
CA ILE A 217 -0.49 16.93 -10.60
C ILE A 217 -1.07 17.60 -9.36
N PRO A 218 -2.37 17.46 -9.07
CA PRO A 218 -2.99 17.97 -7.86
C PRO A 218 -2.22 17.52 -6.61
N GLU A 219 -2.10 18.39 -5.62
CA GLU A 219 -1.30 18.16 -4.41
C GLU A 219 -1.66 16.86 -3.68
N ILE A 220 -2.95 16.55 -3.62
CA ILE A 220 -3.46 15.33 -2.99
C ILE A 220 -2.90 14.05 -3.63
N LEU A 221 -2.50 14.09 -4.91
CA LEU A 221 -1.94 12.97 -5.65
C LEU A 221 -0.43 13.12 -5.91
N ARG A 222 0.10 14.34 -5.79
CA ARG A 222 1.48 14.65 -6.19
C ARG A 222 2.51 13.88 -5.37
N ASN A 223 3.33 13.11 -6.04
CA ASN A 223 4.46 12.37 -5.48
C ASN A 223 5.77 13.08 -5.85
N ALA A 224 5.98 14.30 -5.35
CA ALA A 224 7.03 15.18 -5.85
C ALA A 224 6.98 15.26 -7.40
N ASP A 225 8.09 14.99 -8.08
CA ASP A 225 8.17 15.01 -9.55
C ASP A 225 8.09 13.62 -10.20
N TRP A 226 7.70 12.59 -9.43
CA TRP A 226 7.55 11.24 -9.96
C TRP A 226 6.35 11.12 -10.90
N ASN A 227 6.57 10.42 -12.01
CA ASN A 227 5.56 10.03 -12.97
C ASN A 227 5.69 8.55 -13.32
N TYR A 228 4.63 8.00 -13.90
CA TYR A 228 4.44 6.56 -14.08
C TYR A 228 4.04 6.24 -15.51
N GLY A 229 4.49 5.09 -16.01
CA GLY A 229 4.08 4.51 -17.27
C GLY A 229 3.85 3.01 -17.14
N ILE A 230 2.91 2.47 -17.90
CA ILE A 230 2.64 1.03 -18.01
C ILE A 230 2.73 0.63 -19.48
N TYR A 231 3.35 -0.51 -19.72
CA TYR A 231 3.62 -1.02 -21.06
C TYR A 231 3.17 -2.48 -21.20
N ASN A 232 2.66 -2.83 -22.36
CA ASN A 232 2.36 -4.19 -22.75
C ASN A 232 3.67 -4.99 -23.00
N PRO A 233 3.61 -6.32 -23.08
CA PRO A 233 4.76 -7.15 -23.42
C PRO A 233 5.46 -6.78 -24.75
N ASP A 234 4.70 -6.28 -25.71
CA ASP A 234 5.18 -5.77 -26.99
C ASP A 234 5.79 -4.35 -26.92
N LYS A 235 5.94 -3.80 -25.72
CA LYS A 235 6.46 -2.47 -25.42
C LYS A 235 5.53 -1.31 -25.82
N THR A 236 4.32 -1.57 -26.28
CA THR A 236 3.33 -0.51 -26.52
C THR A 236 2.84 0.07 -25.21
N PRO A 237 2.66 1.39 -25.09
CA PRO A 237 2.13 2.00 -23.87
C PRO A 237 0.68 1.55 -23.65
N ARG A 238 0.34 1.26 -22.38
CA ARG A 238 -1.07 1.10 -21.99
C ARG A 238 -1.70 2.46 -21.73
N THR A 239 -2.91 2.61 -22.24
CA THR A 239 -3.78 3.69 -21.77
C THR A 239 -4.19 3.38 -20.33
N GLY A 240 -4.02 4.33 -19.45
CA GLY A 240 -4.36 4.16 -18.03
C GLY A 240 -4.47 5.49 -17.32
N ASN A 241 -5.03 5.47 -16.13
CA ASN A 241 -5.11 6.65 -15.28
C ASN A 241 -3.91 6.67 -14.31
N GLN A 242 -2.99 7.60 -14.53
CA GLN A 242 -1.82 7.76 -13.64
C GLN A 242 -2.22 8.06 -12.18
N ALA A 243 -3.42 8.60 -11.96
CA ALA A 243 -3.91 8.86 -10.61
C ALA A 243 -3.89 7.61 -9.72
N GLU A 244 -4.10 6.42 -10.28
CA GLU A 244 -4.03 5.16 -9.52
C GLU A 244 -2.61 4.86 -9.02
N CYS A 245 -1.60 5.08 -9.85
CA CYS A 245 -0.20 4.90 -9.48
C CYS A 245 0.20 5.93 -8.42
N LEU A 246 -0.13 7.20 -8.67
CA LEU A 246 0.15 8.30 -7.76
C LEU A 246 -0.50 8.08 -6.39
N ALA A 247 -1.78 7.71 -6.35
CA ALA A 247 -2.50 7.43 -5.12
C ALA A 247 -1.89 6.27 -4.33
N CYS A 248 -1.50 5.19 -5.02
CA CYS A 248 -0.88 4.03 -4.39
C CYS A 248 0.50 4.34 -3.78
N HIS A 249 1.30 5.20 -4.45
CA HIS A 249 2.64 5.57 -4.00
C HIS A 249 2.64 6.75 -3.01
N LYS A 250 1.59 7.59 -2.99
CA LYS A 250 1.49 8.81 -2.16
C LYS A 250 1.79 8.59 -0.67
N PRO A 251 1.32 7.53 0.00
CA PRO A 251 1.59 7.31 1.42
C PRO A 251 3.06 7.03 1.74
N LEU A 252 3.90 6.74 0.75
CA LEU A 252 5.29 6.37 0.91
C LEU A 252 6.24 7.59 0.89
N VAL A 253 5.80 8.74 1.35
CA VAL A 253 6.61 9.98 1.35
C VAL A 253 7.93 9.80 2.08
N GLN A 254 7.96 9.06 3.19
CA GLN A 254 9.17 8.77 3.98
C GLN A 254 10.12 7.78 3.27
N ASP A 255 9.60 7.00 2.36
CA ASP A 255 10.32 6.06 1.50
C ASP A 255 10.48 6.61 0.07
N GLU A 256 10.44 7.93 -0.10
CA GLU A 256 10.60 8.63 -1.39
C GLU A 256 9.62 8.16 -2.46
N TYR A 257 8.40 7.77 -2.05
CA TYR A 257 7.34 7.19 -2.89
C TYR A 257 7.70 5.83 -3.51
N LEU A 258 8.71 5.11 -2.98
CA LEU A 258 9.23 3.85 -3.50
C LEU A 258 8.95 2.69 -2.54
N PHE A 259 8.21 1.67 -2.96
CA PHE A 259 8.02 0.44 -2.18
C PHE A 259 9.32 -0.35 -1.95
N SER A 260 10.31 -0.15 -2.80
CA SER A 260 11.55 -0.94 -2.85
C SER A 260 12.81 -0.15 -2.50
N ILE A 261 12.70 1.02 -1.89
CA ILE A 261 13.87 1.86 -1.54
C ILE A 261 14.81 1.16 -0.55
N LYS A 262 14.26 0.50 0.48
CA LYS A 262 15.07 -0.21 1.47
C LYS A 262 15.81 -1.40 0.86
N PRO A 263 15.14 -2.34 0.14
CA PRO A 263 15.83 -3.39 -0.62
C PRO A 263 16.89 -2.87 -1.61
N LEU A 264 16.62 -1.75 -2.29
CA LEU A 264 17.61 -1.15 -3.19
C LEU A 264 18.85 -0.67 -2.44
N ARG A 265 18.68 0.04 -1.32
CA ARG A 265 19.81 0.51 -0.49
C ARG A 265 20.62 -0.65 0.07
N GLU A 266 19.96 -1.69 0.57
CA GLU A 266 20.62 -2.91 1.04
C GLU A 266 21.42 -3.61 -0.07
N PHE A 267 20.85 -3.69 -1.28
CA PHE A 267 21.55 -4.23 -2.44
C PHE A 267 22.77 -3.39 -2.84
N ALA A 268 22.60 -2.07 -2.89
CA ALA A 268 23.65 -1.13 -3.28
C ALA A 268 24.85 -1.12 -2.32
N MET A 269 24.63 -1.36 -1.02
CA MET A 269 25.70 -1.48 -0.03
C MET A 269 26.53 -2.77 -0.14
N LYS A 270 25.99 -3.81 -0.80
CA LYS A 270 26.68 -5.10 -1.00
C LYS A 270 27.53 -5.13 -2.28
N LYS A 271 27.43 -4.11 -3.13
CA LYS A 271 28.20 -3.91 -4.35
C LYS A 271 29.19 -2.76 -4.20
#